data_f551fa3dd5906c66890f95037b18646d
#
_entry.id   f551fa3dd5906c66890f95037b18646d
#
_cell.length_a   1.000
_cell.length_b   1.000
_cell.length_c   1.000
_cell.angle_alpha   90.00
_cell.angle_beta   90.00
_cell.angle_gamma   90.00
#
_symmetry.space_group_name_H-M   'P 1'
#
loop_
_entity.id
_entity.type
_entity.pdbx_description
1 polymer ?
#
loop_
_entity_poly.entity_id
_entity_poly.type
_entity_poly.pdbx_seq_one_letter_code
_entity_poly.pdbx_strand_id
1 'polypeptide(L)'
;MPDLPFQIVDASRNENDPKEGEVTVGLDTRLNHRVIDLRTPANQAIMRIRSAVPLLFASYLNDQGFTGVNSPKLLAGSSEGGSSVFKLEYFGRDCCLAQSPQ
;
A
#
# COMPACT_ATOMS: atom_id res chain seq x y z
N MET A 1 14.47 7.79 27.44
CA MET A 1 13.62 7.49 26.27
C MET A 1 13.60 5.98 26.10
N PRO A 2 12.47 5.36 25.82
CA PRO A 2 12.49 3.94 25.49
C PRO A 2 13.37 3.74 24.25
N ASP A 3 14.16 2.66 24.25
CA ASP A 3 15.02 2.33 23.13
C ASP A 3 14.18 1.97 21.91
N LEU A 4 14.65 2.33 20.71
CA LEU A 4 14.02 1.92 19.47
C LEU A 4 14.14 0.39 19.31
N PRO A 5 13.11 -0.30 18.79
CA PRO A 5 13.16 -1.74 18.57
C PRO A 5 14.30 -2.15 17.63
N PHE A 6 14.73 -1.27 16.73
CA PHE A 6 15.90 -1.41 15.87
C PHE A 6 16.33 -0.03 15.34
N GLN A 7 17.54 0.03 14.81
CA GLN A 7 18.06 1.25 14.19
C GLN A 7 17.69 1.29 12.69
N ILE A 8 17.38 2.48 12.16
CA ILE A 8 17.04 2.65 10.75
C ILE A 8 18.18 2.18 9.83
N VAL A 9 19.43 2.39 10.23
CA VAL A 9 20.59 1.95 9.48
C VAL A 9 20.63 0.43 9.33
N ASP A 10 20.29 -0.32 10.37
CA ASP A 10 20.27 -1.78 10.34
C ASP A 10 19.13 -2.32 9.47
N ALA A 11 17.96 -1.69 9.50
CA ALA A 11 16.84 -2.01 8.63
C ALA A 11 17.04 -1.60 7.16
N SER A 12 18.06 -0.77 6.90
CA SER A 12 18.40 -0.32 5.54
C SER A 12 19.40 -1.23 4.83
N ARG A 13 19.97 -2.20 5.55
CA ARG A 13 20.92 -3.18 4.99
C ARG A 13 20.20 -4.32 4.30
N ASN A 14 20.87 -4.95 3.34
CA ASN A 14 20.36 -6.12 2.64
C ASN A 14 20.45 -7.35 3.55
N GLU A 15 19.31 -7.89 3.98
CA GLU A 15 19.26 -9.08 4.84
C GLU A 15 19.71 -10.36 4.13
N ASN A 16 19.67 -10.39 2.78
CA ASN A 16 20.08 -11.56 1.99
C ASN A 16 21.57 -11.55 1.63
N ASP A 17 22.27 -10.44 1.85
CA ASP A 17 23.70 -10.29 1.59
C ASP A 17 24.35 -9.37 2.65
N PRO A 18 24.32 -9.78 3.94
CA PRO A 18 24.93 -9.00 5.00
C PRO A 18 26.44 -9.09 4.91
N LYS A 19 27.11 -7.96 5.03
CA LYS A 19 28.58 -7.97 5.17
C LYS A 19 28.97 -8.48 6.56
N GLU A 20 30.17 -9.01 6.66
CA GLU A 20 30.67 -9.53 7.93
C GLU A 20 30.60 -8.48 9.05
N GLY A 21 29.97 -8.87 10.16
CA GLY A 21 29.77 -8.00 11.32
C GLY A 21 28.61 -6.99 11.22
N GLU A 22 27.85 -6.96 10.12
CA GLU A 22 26.67 -6.12 10.01
C GLU A 22 25.43 -6.76 10.65
N VAL A 23 24.69 -5.96 11.40
CA VAL A 23 23.35 -6.32 11.91
C VAL A 23 22.33 -5.97 10.85
N THR A 24 21.41 -6.89 10.57
CA THR A 24 20.25 -6.69 9.67
C THR A 24 18.96 -6.92 10.43
N VAL A 25 17.86 -6.40 9.91
CA VAL A 25 16.53 -6.53 10.52
C VAL A 25 15.62 -7.27 9.56
N GLY A 26 15.13 -8.43 9.98
CA GLY A 26 14.23 -9.28 9.19
C GLY A 26 12.89 -8.61 8.90
N LEU A 27 12.22 -9.06 7.83
CA LEU A 27 10.98 -8.49 7.33
C LEU A 27 9.87 -8.48 8.39
N ASP A 28 9.68 -9.56 9.15
CA ASP A 28 8.62 -9.64 10.17
C ASP A 28 8.79 -8.57 11.26
N THR A 29 10.02 -8.36 11.71
CA THR A 29 10.34 -7.31 12.69
C THR A 29 10.07 -5.92 12.12
N ARG A 30 10.45 -5.68 10.86
CA ARG A 30 10.19 -4.40 10.18
C ARG A 30 8.70 -4.13 10.01
N LEU A 31 7.92 -5.15 9.63
CA LEU A 31 6.46 -5.03 9.47
C LEU A 31 5.74 -4.78 10.80
N ASN A 32 6.19 -5.42 11.89
CA ASN A 32 5.65 -5.19 13.24
C ASN A 32 6.00 -3.80 13.80
N HIS A 33 7.02 -3.16 13.25
CA HIS A 33 7.45 -1.81 13.62
C HIS A 33 7.46 -0.87 12.40
N ARG A 34 6.36 -0.90 11.63
CA ARG A 34 6.26 -0.28 10.32
C ARG A 34 6.55 1.22 10.30
N VAL A 35 6.22 1.92 11.37
CA VAL A 35 6.49 3.37 11.50
C VAL A 35 7.99 3.68 11.36
N ILE A 36 8.85 2.83 11.92
CA ILE A 36 10.31 2.99 11.82
C ILE A 36 10.80 2.50 10.45
N ASP A 37 10.32 1.35 10.00
CA ASP A 37 10.68 0.76 8.71
C ASP A 37 10.40 1.70 7.53
N LEU A 38 9.28 2.43 7.56
CA LEU A 38 8.94 3.44 6.54
C LEU A 38 9.92 4.61 6.45
N ARG A 39 10.82 4.77 7.42
CA ARG A 39 11.87 5.80 7.42
C ARG A 39 13.14 5.34 6.72
N THR A 40 13.24 4.08 6.33
CA THR A 40 14.40 3.58 5.56
C THR A 40 14.43 4.22 4.16
N PRO A 41 15.62 4.47 3.59
CA PRO A 41 15.74 5.07 2.27
C PRO A 41 15.01 4.29 1.17
N ALA A 42 15.04 2.94 1.22
CA ALA A 42 14.35 2.09 0.27
C ALA A 42 12.83 2.27 0.32
N ASN A 43 12.23 2.24 1.52
CA ASN A 43 10.79 2.48 1.67
C ASN A 43 10.39 3.90 1.29
N GLN A 44 11.22 4.90 1.58
CA GLN A 44 11.00 6.27 1.14
C GLN A 44 11.00 6.38 -0.40
N ALA A 45 11.92 5.70 -1.07
CA ALA A 45 11.95 5.65 -2.53
C ALA A 45 10.71 4.97 -3.10
N ILE A 46 10.30 3.83 -2.53
CA ILE A 46 9.07 3.12 -2.93
C ILE A 46 7.84 4.04 -2.79
N MET A 47 7.70 4.76 -1.68
CA MET A 47 6.56 5.66 -1.47
C MET A 47 6.55 6.82 -2.46
N ARG A 48 7.71 7.38 -2.80
CA ARG A 48 7.83 8.42 -3.83
C ARG A 48 7.39 7.92 -5.20
N ILE A 49 7.84 6.73 -5.61
CA ILE A 49 7.43 6.10 -6.87
C ILE A 49 5.92 5.84 -6.87
N ARG A 50 5.39 5.23 -5.82
CA ARG A 50 3.95 4.96 -5.69
C ARG A 50 3.10 6.22 -5.72
N SER A 51 3.59 7.33 -5.21
CA SER A 51 2.91 8.62 -5.28
C SER A 51 2.95 9.21 -6.69
N ALA A 52 4.06 9.06 -7.40
CA ALA A 52 4.23 9.62 -8.74
C ALA A 52 3.40 8.89 -9.81
N VAL A 53 3.30 7.55 -9.72
CA VAL A 53 2.61 6.73 -10.74
C VAL A 53 1.16 7.15 -10.98
N PRO A 54 0.28 7.29 -9.96
CA PRO A 54 -1.11 7.70 -10.21
C PRO A 54 -1.22 9.12 -10.77
N LEU A 55 -0.34 10.02 -10.37
CA LEU A 55 -0.33 11.40 -10.89
C LEU A 55 0.04 11.44 -12.37
N LEU A 56 1.10 10.72 -12.73
CA LEU A 56 1.55 10.63 -14.13
C LEU A 56 0.51 9.92 -15.00
N PHE A 57 -0.11 8.85 -14.49
CA PHE A 57 -1.17 8.12 -15.18
C PHE A 57 -2.38 9.03 -15.45
N ALA A 58 -2.85 9.74 -14.42
CA ALA A 58 -3.98 10.66 -14.56
C ALA A 58 -3.65 11.82 -15.51
N SER A 59 -2.45 12.40 -15.40
CA SER A 59 -1.99 13.46 -16.30
C SER A 59 -1.96 13.00 -17.75
N TYR A 60 -1.34 11.85 -18.00
CA TYR A 60 -1.25 11.29 -19.35
C TYR A 60 -2.63 11.07 -19.98
N LEU A 61 -3.56 10.44 -19.25
CA LEU A 61 -4.91 10.22 -19.77
C LEU A 61 -5.67 11.53 -19.99
N ASN A 62 -5.54 12.48 -19.09
CA ASN A 62 -6.14 13.80 -19.25
C ASN A 62 -5.64 14.51 -20.52
N ASP A 63 -4.34 14.43 -20.81
CA ASP A 63 -3.74 14.99 -22.02
C ASP A 63 -4.24 14.30 -23.31
N GLN A 64 -4.70 13.04 -23.19
CA GLN A 64 -5.33 12.30 -24.29
C GLN A 64 -6.84 12.57 -24.39
N GLY A 65 -7.40 13.47 -23.58
CA GLY A 65 -8.82 13.84 -23.61
C GLY A 65 -9.75 12.95 -22.79
N PHE A 66 -9.21 12.07 -21.93
CA PHE A 66 -10.03 11.28 -20.99
C PHE A 66 -10.44 12.14 -19.80
N THR A 67 -11.63 11.89 -19.28
CA THR A 67 -12.13 12.52 -18.06
C THR A 67 -12.09 11.52 -16.90
N GLY A 68 -11.44 11.91 -15.79
CA GLY A 68 -11.40 11.11 -14.57
C GLY A 68 -12.75 11.11 -13.85
N VAL A 69 -13.26 9.92 -13.53
CA VAL A 69 -14.48 9.77 -12.73
C VAL A 69 -14.21 8.94 -11.49
N ASN A 70 -14.84 9.30 -10.38
CA ASN A 70 -14.77 8.55 -9.13
C ASN A 70 -16.01 7.67 -9.00
N SER A 71 -15.84 6.35 -9.16
CA SER A 71 -16.93 5.40 -8.99
C SER A 71 -17.25 5.15 -7.51
N PRO A 72 -18.51 4.79 -7.18
CA PRO A 72 -18.89 4.37 -5.84
C PRO A 72 -18.03 3.21 -5.33
N LYS A 73 -17.70 3.22 -4.04
CA LYS A 73 -16.95 2.13 -3.38
C LYS A 73 -17.87 1.11 -2.70
N LEU A 74 -19.09 1.51 -2.36
CA LEU A 74 -20.10 0.66 -1.79
C LEU A 74 -21.19 0.38 -2.82
N LEU A 75 -21.55 -0.89 -2.97
CA LEU A 75 -22.58 -1.36 -3.89
C LEU A 75 -23.59 -2.24 -3.18
N ALA A 76 -24.85 -2.20 -3.60
CA ALA A 76 -25.88 -3.15 -3.19
C ALA A 76 -25.72 -4.44 -4.02
N GLY A 77 -25.22 -5.51 -3.39
CA GLY A 77 -24.93 -6.78 -4.08
C GLY A 77 -23.57 -6.84 -4.74
N SER A 78 -23.21 -7.98 -5.34
CA SER A 78 -21.95 -8.18 -6.05
C SER A 78 -22.07 -7.72 -7.50
N SER A 79 -21.07 -7.01 -8.00
CA SER A 79 -21.03 -6.54 -9.39
C SER A 79 -20.56 -7.61 -10.36
N GLU A 80 -19.85 -8.63 -9.91
CA GLU A 80 -19.29 -9.70 -10.74
C GLU A 80 -19.58 -11.08 -10.12
N GLY A 81 -19.92 -12.06 -10.96
CA GLY A 81 -20.18 -13.43 -10.53
C GLY A 81 -18.88 -14.19 -10.22
N GLY A 82 -18.94 -15.06 -9.19
CA GLY A 82 -17.88 -16.02 -8.90
C GLY A 82 -16.72 -15.56 -8.05
N SER A 83 -16.59 -14.28 -7.75
CA SER A 83 -15.52 -13.75 -6.87
C SER A 83 -15.99 -13.53 -5.45
N SER A 84 -15.11 -13.74 -4.47
CA SER A 84 -15.37 -13.35 -3.08
C SER A 84 -15.45 -11.84 -2.95
N VAL A 85 -16.49 -11.36 -2.25
CA VAL A 85 -16.68 -9.93 -1.99
C VAL A 85 -16.57 -9.63 -0.51
N PHE A 86 -16.09 -8.43 -0.18
CA PHE A 86 -16.16 -7.93 1.19
C PHE A 86 -17.57 -7.45 1.49
N LYS A 87 -18.32 -8.28 2.24
CA LYS A 87 -19.69 -7.96 2.64
C LYS A 87 -19.70 -7.10 3.89
N LEU A 88 -20.65 -6.19 3.95
CA LEU A 88 -20.90 -5.34 5.11
C LEU A 88 -22.37 -4.96 5.18
N GLU A 89 -22.83 -4.56 6.36
CA GLU A 89 -24.14 -3.95 6.54
C GLU A 89 -24.00 -2.43 6.53
N TYR A 90 -24.83 -1.76 5.76
CA TYR A 90 -24.86 -0.31 5.67
C TYR A 90 -26.30 0.19 5.77
N PHE A 91 -26.62 0.86 6.88
CA PHE A 91 -27.99 1.33 7.20
C PHE A 91 -29.04 0.23 7.10
N GLY A 92 -28.77 -0.95 7.68
CA GLY A 92 -29.67 -2.10 7.69
C GLY A 92 -29.87 -2.79 6.32
N ARG A 93 -28.97 -2.56 5.37
CA ARG A 93 -28.98 -3.17 4.04
C ARG A 93 -27.66 -3.90 3.77
N ASP A 94 -27.74 -5.02 3.11
CA ASP A 94 -26.57 -5.75 2.65
C ASP A 94 -25.87 -4.97 1.55
N CYS A 95 -24.59 -4.72 1.75
CA CYS A 95 -23.70 -4.06 0.82
C CYS A 95 -22.40 -4.85 0.64
N CYS A 96 -21.63 -4.50 -0.36
CA CYS A 96 -20.26 -4.97 -0.51
C CYS A 96 -19.34 -3.86 -0.99
N LEU A 97 -18.04 -4.06 -0.82
CA LEU A 97 -17.05 -3.21 -1.50
C LEU A 97 -17.05 -3.56 -3.00
N ALA A 98 -16.97 -2.54 -3.83
CA ALA A 98 -16.89 -2.71 -5.28
C ALA A 98 -15.64 -3.53 -5.67
N GLN A 99 -15.81 -4.49 -6.57
CA GLN A 99 -14.73 -5.33 -7.09
C GLN A 99 -13.97 -4.62 -8.20
N SER A 100 -14.67 -3.89 -9.06
CA SER A 100 -14.09 -3.09 -10.13
C SER A 100 -14.89 -1.80 -10.34
N PRO A 101 -14.30 -0.79 -10.99
CA PRO A 101 -14.98 0.46 -11.34
C PRO A 101 -15.91 0.34 -12.57
N GLN A 102 -15.94 -0.81 -13.23
CA GLN A 102 -16.86 -1.07 -14.35
C GLN A 102 -18.32 -1.07 -13.89
#